data_a931c24eff9f0c0550a5eb8252850872
#
_entry.id   a931c24eff9f0c0550a5eb8252850872
#
_cell.length_a   1.000
_cell.length_b   1.000
_cell.length_c   1.000
_cell.angle_alpha   90.00
_cell.angle_beta   90.00
_cell.angle_gamma   90.00
#
_symmetry.space_group_name_H-M   'P 1'
#
loop_
_entity.id
_entity.type
_entity.pdbx_description
1 polymer ?
#
loop_
_entity_poly.entity_id
_entity_poly.type
_entity_poly.pdbx_seq_one_letter_code
_entity_poly.pdbx_strand_id
1 'polypeptide(L)'
;MCLAKLFPAFAITLLAFALSALLQNHTVYACSCVVPPAPLTSLGFSRAVFAGQVTNIDVPGGLIQSSGDPVKVSFDVSQSWKGPTGKNITVSTPRSGASCGYGFQAGQEYLVYARGDNNDLLVSLCSRTKLLAYASDDLSVLAEGSSTSEEAGLPAKQPFGFSPMTLVIIGLALFVTVILAGIGYKIRSTRGTP
;
A
#
# COMPACT_ATOMS: atom_id res chain seq x y z
N MET A 1 -14.54 53.57 5.35
CA MET A 1 -13.06 53.40 5.24
C MET A 1 -12.47 52.15 5.93
N CYS A 2 -13.25 51.32 6.63
CA CYS A 2 -12.71 50.09 7.28
C CYS A 2 -12.59 48.84 6.39
N LEU A 3 -13.36 48.73 5.30
CA LEU A 3 -13.32 47.53 4.44
C LEU A 3 -12.04 47.41 3.63
N ALA A 4 -11.42 48.52 3.21
CA ALA A 4 -10.20 48.48 2.38
C ALA A 4 -8.95 47.97 3.14
N LYS A 5 -8.93 48.02 4.47
CA LYS A 5 -7.82 47.50 5.30
C LYS A 5 -7.93 46.01 5.63
N LEU A 6 -9.10 45.39 5.42
CA LEU A 6 -9.34 43.98 5.67
C LEU A 6 -8.91 43.10 4.46
N PHE A 7 -8.90 43.66 3.27
CA PHE A 7 -8.56 42.94 2.04
C PHE A 7 -7.10 42.39 2.01
N PRO A 8 -6.07 43.19 2.39
CA PRO A 8 -4.70 42.69 2.37
C PRO A 8 -4.46 41.62 3.46
N ALA A 9 -5.07 41.71 4.63
CA ALA A 9 -4.95 40.73 5.69
C ALA A 9 -5.56 39.37 5.27
N PHE A 10 -6.71 39.39 4.58
CA PHE A 10 -7.36 38.19 4.06
C PHE A 10 -6.54 37.54 2.92
N ALA A 11 -5.93 38.33 2.04
CA ALA A 11 -5.06 37.83 0.99
C ALA A 11 -3.81 37.16 1.56
N ILE A 12 -3.19 37.72 2.60
CA ILE A 12 -1.99 37.15 3.26
C ILE A 12 -2.34 35.83 3.96
N THR A 13 -3.48 35.74 4.65
CA THR A 13 -3.90 34.49 5.29
C THR A 13 -4.23 33.39 4.29
N LEU A 14 -4.85 33.72 3.16
CA LEU A 14 -5.08 32.77 2.06
C LEU A 14 -3.76 32.28 1.43
N LEU A 15 -2.81 33.18 1.22
CA LEU A 15 -1.50 32.83 0.68
C LEU A 15 -0.70 31.95 1.64
N ALA A 16 -0.71 32.25 2.94
CA ALA A 16 -0.06 31.46 3.97
C ALA A 16 -0.69 30.06 4.09
N PHE A 17 -2.01 29.95 3.97
CA PHE A 17 -2.71 28.67 3.97
C PHE A 17 -2.38 27.83 2.71
N ALA A 18 -2.36 28.46 1.54
CA ALA A 18 -1.97 27.78 0.30
C ALA A 18 -0.50 27.29 0.36
N LEU A 19 0.40 28.11 0.93
CA LEU A 19 1.82 27.75 1.07
C LEU A 19 2.00 26.59 2.09
N SER A 20 1.25 26.59 3.18
CA SER A 20 1.31 25.48 4.15
C SER A 20 0.79 24.14 3.58
N ALA A 21 -0.20 24.19 2.68
CA ALA A 21 -0.69 22.99 1.98
C ALA A 21 0.34 22.41 1.01
N LEU A 22 1.18 23.26 0.40
CA LEU A 22 2.27 22.82 -0.49
C LEU A 22 3.46 22.21 0.26
N LEU A 23 3.64 22.54 1.55
CA LEU A 23 4.74 22.03 2.38
C LEU A 23 4.44 20.70 3.06
N GLN A 24 3.20 20.20 2.97
CA GLN A 24 2.83 18.90 3.51
C GLN A 24 3.29 17.79 2.57
N ASN A 25 4.52 17.33 2.72
CA ASN A 25 5.02 16.11 2.08
C ASN A 25 4.33 14.91 2.74
N HIS A 26 3.12 14.59 2.31
CA HIS A 26 2.46 13.33 2.66
C HIS A 26 3.15 12.23 1.86
N THR A 27 3.92 11.38 2.53
CA THR A 27 4.29 10.09 1.97
C THR A 27 3.01 9.25 1.85
N VAL A 28 2.39 9.32 0.69
CA VAL A 28 1.25 8.46 0.37
C VAL A 28 1.80 7.06 0.14
N TYR A 29 1.71 6.19 1.14
CA TYR A 29 1.87 4.76 0.94
C TYR A 29 0.65 4.27 0.17
N ALA A 30 0.78 4.12 -1.14
CA ALA A 30 -0.30 3.65 -2.01
C ALA A 30 -0.61 2.17 -1.75
N CYS A 31 0.34 1.42 -1.18
CA CYS A 31 0.18 0.02 -0.81
C CYS A 31 0.18 -0.15 0.71
N SER A 32 -0.92 -0.69 1.26
CA SER A 32 -1.06 -1.05 2.67
C SER A 32 -1.30 -2.56 2.78
N CYS A 33 -0.38 -3.26 3.46
CA CYS A 33 -0.46 -4.71 3.63
C CYS A 33 -0.99 -5.06 5.03
N VAL A 34 -1.89 -6.01 5.10
CA VAL A 34 -2.19 -6.74 6.34
C VAL A 34 -1.03 -7.70 6.60
N VAL A 35 -0.71 -7.94 7.87
CA VAL A 35 0.29 -8.95 8.25
C VAL A 35 -0.05 -10.29 7.60
N PRO A 36 0.87 -10.91 6.85
CA PRO A 36 0.61 -12.19 6.21
C PRO A 36 0.27 -13.28 7.24
N PRO A 37 -0.67 -14.19 6.93
CA PRO A 37 -1.02 -15.30 7.81
C PRO A 37 0.19 -16.20 8.12
N ALA A 38 0.03 -17.12 9.08
CA ALA A 38 1.04 -18.14 9.43
C ALA A 38 1.50 -18.94 8.20
N PRO A 39 2.71 -19.55 8.20
CA PRO A 39 3.30 -20.19 7.02
C PRO A 39 2.40 -21.23 6.36
N LEU A 40 1.79 -22.16 7.11
CA LEU A 40 0.90 -23.20 6.57
C LEU A 40 -0.39 -22.61 5.98
N THR A 41 -0.95 -21.59 6.62
CA THR A 41 -2.11 -20.86 6.09
C THR A 41 -1.75 -20.15 4.79
N SER A 42 -0.59 -19.49 4.74
CA SER A 42 -0.07 -18.85 3.52
C SER A 42 0.22 -19.88 2.42
N LEU A 43 0.74 -21.05 2.76
CA LEU A 43 0.90 -22.19 1.83
C LEU A 43 -0.46 -22.59 1.23
N GLY A 44 -1.50 -22.67 2.05
CA GLY A 44 -2.87 -23.00 1.61
C GLY A 44 -3.38 -22.04 0.54
N PHE A 45 -3.22 -20.74 0.76
CA PHE A 45 -3.69 -19.67 -0.15
C PHE A 45 -2.76 -19.39 -1.34
N SER A 46 -1.54 -19.90 -1.33
CA SER A 46 -0.59 -19.71 -2.42
C SER A 46 -0.83 -20.73 -3.55
N ARG A 47 -0.56 -20.33 -4.78
CA ARG A 47 -0.51 -21.23 -5.94
C ARG A 47 0.81 -21.97 -6.02
N ALA A 48 1.90 -21.27 -5.70
CA ALA A 48 3.24 -21.85 -5.61
C ALA A 48 3.94 -21.36 -4.34
N VAL A 49 4.70 -22.28 -3.69
CA VAL A 49 5.62 -21.95 -2.59
C VAL A 49 6.92 -22.70 -2.85
N PHE A 50 8.01 -21.96 -3.01
CA PHE A 50 9.31 -22.49 -3.34
C PHE A 50 10.45 -21.65 -2.78
N ALA A 51 11.63 -22.25 -2.61
CA ALA A 51 12.89 -21.55 -2.40
C ALA A 51 13.68 -21.56 -3.70
N GLY A 52 14.35 -20.42 -4.00
CA GLY A 52 15.15 -20.32 -5.20
C GLY A 52 15.93 -19.03 -5.30
N GLN A 53 16.97 -19.06 -6.15
CA GLN A 53 17.82 -17.92 -6.45
C GLN A 53 17.28 -17.15 -7.65
N VAL A 54 17.26 -15.83 -7.57
CA VAL A 54 16.90 -14.97 -8.72
C VAL A 54 18.01 -15.02 -9.76
N THR A 55 17.66 -15.50 -10.94
CA THR A 55 18.58 -15.62 -12.09
C THR A 55 18.43 -14.47 -13.07
N ASN A 56 17.21 -13.95 -13.25
CA ASN A 56 16.94 -12.84 -14.17
C ASN A 56 15.78 -11.96 -13.68
N ILE A 57 15.89 -10.66 -13.92
CA ILE A 57 14.82 -9.68 -13.69
C ILE A 57 14.59 -8.94 -15.01
N ASP A 58 13.45 -9.20 -15.64
CA ASP A 58 13.04 -8.57 -16.89
C ASP A 58 12.06 -7.43 -16.59
N VAL A 59 12.55 -6.20 -16.79
CA VAL A 59 11.79 -4.97 -16.60
C VAL A 59 11.37 -4.45 -17.97
N PRO A 60 10.08 -4.51 -18.34
CA PRO A 60 9.63 -4.01 -19.64
C PRO A 60 10.01 -2.56 -19.84
N GLY A 61 10.65 -2.25 -20.98
CA GLY A 61 10.94 -0.90 -21.41
C GLY A 61 9.75 -0.28 -22.15
N GLY A 62 9.71 1.05 -22.26
CA GLY A 62 8.70 1.79 -23.03
C GLY A 62 8.77 3.29 -22.79
N LEU A 63 8.19 4.07 -23.73
CA LEU A 63 8.09 5.53 -23.58
C LEU A 63 7.10 5.95 -22.49
N ILE A 64 6.09 5.10 -22.25
CA ILE A 64 5.10 5.29 -21.19
C ILE A 64 5.25 4.10 -20.24
N GLN A 65 5.48 4.38 -18.97
CA GLN A 65 5.67 3.37 -17.93
C GLN A 65 4.75 3.67 -16.76
N SER A 66 4.16 2.59 -16.21
CA SER A 66 3.32 2.63 -15.01
C SER A 66 4.01 1.93 -13.85
N SER A 67 3.73 2.36 -12.63
CA SER A 67 4.16 1.66 -11.41
C SER A 67 3.60 0.24 -11.29
N GLY A 68 2.46 -0.02 -11.95
CA GLY A 68 1.79 -1.32 -12.00
C GLY A 68 2.26 -2.25 -13.10
N ASP A 69 3.15 -1.80 -14.03
CA ASP A 69 3.65 -2.64 -15.11
C ASP A 69 4.30 -3.92 -14.54
N PRO A 70 4.02 -5.11 -15.11
CA PRO A 70 4.56 -6.35 -14.60
C PRO A 70 6.06 -6.47 -14.88
N VAL A 71 6.83 -6.72 -13.84
CA VAL A 71 8.23 -7.15 -13.91
C VAL A 71 8.25 -8.66 -13.78
N LYS A 72 8.93 -9.35 -14.69
CA LYS A 72 9.10 -10.81 -14.65
C LYS A 72 10.41 -11.16 -13.97
N VAL A 73 10.34 -12.07 -13.00
CA VAL A 73 11.50 -12.53 -12.22
C VAL A 73 11.61 -14.03 -12.33
N SER A 74 12.75 -14.48 -12.85
CA SER A 74 13.05 -15.89 -13.04
C SER A 74 13.94 -16.42 -11.91
N PHE A 75 13.64 -17.63 -11.45
CA PHE A 75 14.32 -18.31 -10.36
C PHE A 75 14.90 -19.65 -10.80
N ASP A 76 16.10 -19.96 -10.31
CA ASP A 76 16.59 -21.32 -10.21
C ASP A 76 16.12 -21.89 -8.86
N VAL A 77 15.21 -22.88 -8.91
CA VAL A 77 14.50 -23.41 -7.75
C VAL A 77 15.32 -24.50 -7.09
N SER A 78 15.63 -24.29 -5.81
CA SER A 78 16.33 -25.29 -4.97
C SER A 78 15.36 -26.24 -4.25
N GLN A 79 14.17 -25.74 -3.86
CA GLN A 79 13.15 -26.54 -3.17
C GLN A 79 11.75 -26.03 -3.48
N SER A 80 10.76 -26.93 -3.62
CA SER A 80 9.35 -26.58 -3.84
C SER A 80 8.47 -27.35 -2.87
N TRP A 81 7.54 -26.64 -2.21
CA TRP A 81 6.51 -27.21 -1.32
C TRP A 81 5.15 -27.27 -1.99
N LYS A 82 4.91 -26.39 -2.97
CA LYS A 82 3.63 -26.35 -3.70
C LYS A 82 3.83 -25.70 -5.08
N GLY A 83 3.06 -26.19 -6.06
CA GLY A 83 3.00 -25.61 -7.41
C GLY A 83 3.91 -26.33 -8.41
N PRO A 84 4.44 -25.64 -9.42
CA PRO A 84 5.29 -26.25 -10.44
C PRO A 84 6.53 -26.88 -9.82
N THR A 85 6.90 -28.06 -10.32
CA THR A 85 8.09 -28.81 -9.86
C THR A 85 9.31 -28.55 -10.76
N GLY A 86 9.21 -27.63 -11.70
CA GLY A 86 10.29 -27.26 -12.61
C GLY A 86 11.44 -26.55 -11.88
N LYS A 87 12.67 -26.78 -12.40
CA LYS A 87 13.88 -26.13 -11.88
C LYS A 87 13.85 -24.61 -12.11
N ASN A 88 13.18 -24.15 -13.17
CA ASN A 88 13.05 -22.74 -13.50
C ASN A 88 11.59 -22.31 -13.33
N ILE A 89 11.36 -21.34 -12.45
CA ILE A 89 10.04 -20.74 -12.23
C ILE A 89 10.15 -19.24 -12.48
N THR A 90 9.20 -18.69 -13.22
CA THR A 90 9.06 -17.24 -13.41
C THR A 90 7.83 -16.74 -12.70
N VAL A 91 7.98 -15.65 -11.95
CA VAL A 91 6.86 -14.93 -11.31
C VAL A 91 6.77 -13.51 -11.87
N SER A 92 5.58 -12.91 -11.78
CA SER A 92 5.33 -11.51 -12.08
C SER A 92 5.17 -10.72 -10.79
N THR A 93 5.63 -9.46 -10.76
CA THR A 93 5.40 -8.51 -9.67
C THR A 93 5.23 -7.11 -10.25
N PRO A 94 4.39 -6.23 -9.69
CA PRO A 94 4.35 -4.83 -10.09
C PRO A 94 5.72 -4.17 -10.00
N ARG A 95 5.99 -3.20 -10.88
CA ARG A 95 7.29 -2.52 -11.00
C ARG A 95 7.72 -1.81 -9.72
N SER A 96 6.81 -1.24 -8.95
CA SER A 96 7.16 -0.46 -7.76
C SER A 96 6.34 -0.82 -6.52
N GLY A 97 6.91 -0.52 -5.34
CA GLY A 97 6.24 -0.67 -4.06
C GLY A 97 4.95 0.16 -3.94
N ALA A 98 4.82 1.27 -4.69
CA ALA A 98 3.59 2.05 -4.74
C ALA A 98 2.39 1.25 -5.30
N SER A 99 2.65 0.27 -6.17
CA SER A 99 1.65 -0.67 -6.71
C SER A 99 1.76 -2.07 -6.07
N CYS A 100 2.28 -2.16 -4.84
CA CYS A 100 2.50 -3.40 -4.10
C CYS A 100 3.51 -4.37 -4.76
N GLY A 101 4.43 -3.88 -5.59
CA GLY A 101 5.49 -4.68 -6.16
C GLY A 101 6.51 -5.13 -5.12
N TYR A 102 7.03 -6.34 -5.27
CA TYR A 102 8.10 -6.88 -4.44
C TYR A 102 9.46 -6.62 -5.09
N GLY A 103 10.39 -6.02 -4.33
CA GLY A 103 11.73 -5.66 -4.81
C GLY A 103 12.71 -6.82 -4.77
N PHE A 104 12.68 -7.69 -5.78
CA PHE A 104 13.68 -8.74 -5.93
C PHE A 104 15.06 -8.21 -6.33
N GLN A 105 16.11 -8.94 -5.97
CA GLN A 105 17.49 -8.61 -6.33
C GLN A 105 18.13 -9.84 -7.00
N ALA A 106 18.79 -9.63 -8.14
CA ALA A 106 19.49 -10.70 -8.86
C ALA A 106 20.57 -11.35 -7.99
N GLY A 107 20.68 -12.67 -8.07
CA GLY A 107 21.63 -13.47 -7.31
C GLY A 107 21.24 -13.75 -5.85
N GLN A 108 20.18 -13.11 -5.32
CA GLN A 108 19.67 -13.38 -3.97
C GLN A 108 18.72 -14.58 -3.96
N GLU A 109 18.69 -15.29 -2.83
CA GLU A 109 17.77 -16.40 -2.59
C GLU A 109 16.54 -15.95 -1.80
N TYR A 110 15.38 -16.43 -2.19
CA TYR A 110 14.10 -16.09 -1.57
C TYR A 110 13.28 -17.35 -1.26
N LEU A 111 12.51 -17.27 -0.17
CA LEU A 111 11.32 -18.09 0.02
C LEU A 111 10.15 -17.34 -0.59
N VAL A 112 9.57 -17.87 -1.65
CA VAL A 112 8.55 -17.23 -2.47
C VAL A 112 7.17 -17.84 -2.19
N TYR A 113 6.19 -17.00 -1.92
CA TYR A 113 4.77 -17.33 -1.83
C TYR A 113 4.04 -16.62 -2.98
N ALA A 114 3.80 -17.32 -4.07
CA ALA A 114 3.13 -16.77 -5.24
C ALA A 114 1.65 -17.15 -5.30
N ARG A 115 0.82 -16.23 -5.76
CA ARG A 115 -0.61 -16.42 -6.05
C ARG A 115 -0.85 -16.48 -7.56
N GLY A 116 -2.11 -16.48 -7.99
CA GLY A 116 -2.47 -16.53 -9.42
C GLY A 116 -2.74 -17.95 -9.89
N ASP A 117 -2.36 -18.24 -11.11
CA ASP A 117 -2.49 -19.58 -11.71
C ASP A 117 -1.11 -20.14 -12.15
N ASN A 118 -1.11 -21.32 -12.80
CA ASN A 118 0.15 -21.96 -13.20
C ASN A 118 0.89 -21.21 -14.33
N ASN A 119 0.19 -20.37 -15.08
CA ASN A 119 0.75 -19.65 -16.22
C ASN A 119 1.14 -18.22 -15.86
N ASP A 120 0.56 -17.69 -14.75
CA ASP A 120 0.84 -16.34 -14.27
C ASP A 120 0.91 -16.32 -12.73
N LEU A 121 2.09 -16.65 -12.22
CA LEU A 121 2.39 -16.61 -10.79
C LEU A 121 2.70 -15.17 -10.37
N LEU A 122 1.91 -14.63 -9.44
CA LEU A 122 2.00 -13.25 -8.97
C LEU A 122 2.59 -13.19 -7.56
N VAL A 123 3.56 -12.30 -7.36
CA VAL A 123 4.13 -11.97 -6.06
C VAL A 123 3.91 -10.49 -5.79
N SER A 124 3.52 -10.16 -4.58
CA SER A 124 3.37 -8.77 -4.14
C SER A 124 4.11 -8.52 -2.83
N LEU A 125 4.33 -7.26 -2.51
CA LEU A 125 4.87 -6.83 -1.21
C LEU A 125 4.04 -7.37 -0.03
N CYS A 126 2.74 -7.62 -0.24
CA CYS A 126 1.83 -8.17 0.76
C CYS A 126 1.85 -9.71 0.85
N SER A 127 2.64 -10.39 0.02
CA SER A 127 2.85 -11.82 0.16
C SER A 127 3.79 -12.13 1.33
N ARG A 128 3.83 -13.39 1.76
CA ARG A 128 4.77 -13.82 2.79
C ARG A 128 6.21 -14.01 2.26
N THR A 129 6.46 -13.68 0.98
CA THR A 129 7.77 -13.75 0.33
C THR A 129 8.82 -12.95 1.11
N LYS A 130 10.01 -13.55 1.30
CA LYS A 130 11.13 -12.93 2.03
C LYS A 130 12.46 -13.51 1.55
N LEU A 131 13.58 -12.85 1.86
CA LEU A 131 14.91 -13.43 1.68
C LEU A 131 15.02 -14.76 2.44
N LEU A 132 15.62 -15.76 1.82
CA LEU A 132 15.76 -17.11 2.39
C LEU A 132 16.54 -17.08 3.72
N ALA A 133 17.51 -16.17 3.84
CA ALA A 133 18.29 -15.97 5.07
C ALA A 133 17.42 -15.57 6.29
N TYR A 134 16.22 -15.01 6.07
CA TYR A 134 15.27 -14.62 7.12
C TYR A 134 14.03 -15.52 7.16
N ALA A 135 14.09 -16.72 6.56
CA ALA A 135 12.94 -17.60 6.44
C ALA A 135 13.00 -18.83 7.37
N SER A 136 13.92 -18.86 8.34
CA SER A 136 14.12 -20.02 9.24
C SER A 136 12.84 -20.51 9.90
N ASP A 137 12.03 -19.56 10.41
CA ASP A 137 10.76 -19.89 11.09
C ASP A 137 9.73 -20.48 10.12
N ASP A 138 9.68 -19.97 8.88
CA ASP A 138 8.80 -20.49 7.84
C ASP A 138 9.26 -21.87 7.39
N LEU A 139 10.57 -22.05 7.20
CA LEU A 139 11.16 -23.30 6.72
C LEU A 139 10.96 -24.45 7.71
N SER A 140 11.08 -24.19 9.03
CA SER A 140 10.84 -25.20 10.05
C SER A 140 9.40 -25.74 9.97
N VAL A 141 8.41 -24.84 9.86
CA VAL A 141 6.99 -25.19 9.79
C VAL A 141 6.63 -25.86 8.45
N LEU A 142 7.23 -25.41 7.33
CA LEU A 142 7.00 -26.01 6.02
C LEU A 142 7.61 -27.42 5.92
N ALA A 143 8.74 -27.70 6.58
CA ALA A 143 9.33 -29.01 6.64
C ALA A 143 8.45 -30.02 7.41
N GLU A 144 7.82 -29.58 8.50
CA GLU A 144 6.90 -30.40 9.31
C GLU A 144 5.55 -30.58 8.63
N GLY A 145 5.06 -29.55 7.91
CA GLY A 145 3.72 -29.50 7.29
C GLY A 145 3.51 -30.37 6.06
N SER A 146 4.54 -31.09 5.58
CA SER A 146 4.35 -32.09 4.50
C SER A 146 3.57 -33.33 4.98
N SER A 147 3.17 -33.40 6.24
CA SER A 147 2.50 -34.55 6.86
C SER A 147 1.10 -34.31 7.45
N THR A 148 0.59 -33.07 7.54
CA THR A 148 -0.78 -32.88 8.10
C THR A 148 -1.45 -31.60 7.58
N SER A 149 -2.59 -31.80 6.93
CA SER A 149 -3.58 -30.75 6.62
C SER A 149 -4.49 -30.54 7.82
N GLU A 150 -4.54 -29.31 8.42
CA GLU A 150 -5.69 -28.88 9.25
C GLU A 150 -5.88 -27.36 9.25
N GLU A 151 -7.01 -27.00 8.84
CA GLU A 151 -8.01 -25.96 9.14
C GLU A 151 -7.59 -24.49 9.41
N ALA A 152 -8.02 -23.62 8.47
CA ALA A 152 -7.84 -22.17 8.49
C ALA A 152 -8.97 -21.47 9.26
N GLY A 153 -8.62 -20.79 10.35
CA GLY A 153 -9.50 -19.85 11.05
C GLY A 153 -9.67 -18.53 10.31
N LEU A 154 -10.89 -17.99 10.26
CA LEU A 154 -11.31 -16.76 9.61
C LEU A 154 -10.72 -15.49 10.27
N PRO A 155 -10.37 -14.43 9.52
CA PRO A 155 -9.81 -13.21 10.09
C PRO A 155 -10.85 -12.35 10.81
N ALA A 156 -10.46 -11.78 11.95
CA ALA A 156 -11.25 -10.86 12.74
C ALA A 156 -11.47 -9.51 12.02
N LYS A 157 -12.73 -9.04 12.10
CA LYS A 157 -13.25 -7.78 11.55
C LYS A 157 -12.64 -6.58 12.29
N GLN A 158 -11.94 -5.69 11.60
CA GLN A 158 -11.41 -4.44 12.17
C GLN A 158 -12.49 -3.34 12.21
N PRO A 159 -12.55 -2.51 13.27
CA PRO A 159 -13.48 -1.39 13.34
C PRO A 159 -13.04 -0.21 12.46
N PHE A 160 -14.01 0.42 11.80
CA PHE A 160 -13.83 1.61 10.98
C PHE A 160 -13.34 2.80 11.82
N GLY A 161 -12.11 3.26 11.60
CA GLY A 161 -11.58 4.51 12.12
C GLY A 161 -11.73 5.63 11.08
N PHE A 162 -12.32 6.77 11.47
CA PHE A 162 -12.36 7.95 10.61
C PHE A 162 -10.94 8.51 10.41
N SER A 163 -10.59 8.80 9.16
CA SER A 163 -9.27 9.36 8.84
C SER A 163 -9.16 10.80 9.41
N PRO A 164 -7.98 11.23 9.85
CA PRO A 164 -7.78 12.58 10.37
C PRO A 164 -8.16 13.69 9.37
N MET A 165 -8.12 13.37 8.08
CA MET A 165 -8.51 14.28 7.01
C MET A 165 -10.00 14.59 7.00
N THR A 166 -10.85 13.62 7.39
CA THR A 166 -12.31 13.81 7.50
C THR A 166 -12.66 14.80 8.63
N LEU A 167 -11.91 14.74 9.74
CA LEU A 167 -12.09 15.65 10.87
C LEU A 167 -11.67 17.09 10.52
N VAL A 168 -10.60 17.26 9.73
CA VAL A 168 -10.15 18.58 9.26
C VAL A 168 -11.17 19.21 8.31
N ILE A 169 -11.75 18.44 7.39
CA ILE A 169 -12.78 18.94 6.45
C ILE A 169 -14.04 19.37 7.21
N ILE A 170 -14.49 18.59 8.19
CA ILE A 170 -15.65 18.92 9.02
C ILE A 170 -15.36 20.19 9.85
N GLY A 171 -14.16 20.31 10.44
CA GLY A 171 -13.74 21.49 11.19
C GLY A 171 -13.72 22.76 10.34
N LEU A 172 -13.23 22.66 9.10
CA LEU A 172 -13.17 23.79 8.16
C LEU A 172 -14.58 24.24 7.73
N ALA A 173 -15.48 23.29 7.46
CA ALA A 173 -16.86 23.58 7.10
C ALA A 173 -17.60 24.30 8.24
N LEU A 174 -17.42 23.86 9.49
CA LEU A 174 -18.00 24.52 10.67
C LEU A 174 -17.43 25.92 10.88
N PHE A 175 -16.13 26.11 10.66
CA PHE A 175 -15.50 27.42 10.79
C PHE A 175 -16.02 28.43 9.76
N VAL A 176 -16.20 28.01 8.51
CA VAL A 176 -16.77 28.84 7.44
C VAL A 176 -18.22 29.22 7.74
N THR A 177 -19.04 28.29 8.26
CA THR A 177 -20.44 28.59 8.62
C THR A 177 -20.54 29.61 9.76
N VAL A 178 -19.66 29.54 10.77
CA VAL A 178 -19.62 30.52 11.87
C VAL A 178 -19.24 31.91 11.39
N ILE A 179 -18.25 31.99 10.47
CA ILE A 179 -17.84 33.28 9.88
C ILE A 179 -19.00 33.91 9.07
N LEU A 180 -19.68 33.12 8.24
CA LEU A 180 -20.78 33.60 7.42
C LEU A 180 -21.98 34.05 8.28
N ALA A 181 -22.27 33.31 9.34
CA ALA A 181 -23.31 33.70 10.32
C ALA A 181 -22.94 34.99 11.02
N GLY A 182 -21.69 35.19 11.44
CA GLY A 182 -21.19 36.42 12.08
C GLY A 182 -21.27 37.63 11.15
N ILE A 183 -20.93 37.47 9.88
CA ILE A 183 -21.03 38.53 8.86
C ILE A 183 -22.50 38.89 8.61
N GLY A 184 -23.35 37.87 8.48
CA GLY A 184 -24.81 38.09 8.29
C GLY A 184 -25.46 38.81 9.46
N TYR A 185 -25.08 38.46 10.70
CA TYR A 185 -25.56 39.14 11.91
C TYR A 185 -25.15 40.63 11.95
N LYS A 186 -23.88 40.92 11.60
CA LYS A 186 -23.34 42.27 11.59
C LYS A 186 -24.00 43.15 10.52
N ILE A 187 -24.29 42.60 9.33
CA ILE A 187 -25.00 43.32 8.26
C ILE A 187 -26.46 43.63 8.68
N ARG A 188 -27.11 42.72 9.40
CA ARG A 188 -28.48 42.91 9.88
C ARG A 188 -28.56 43.96 11.00
N SER A 189 -27.56 43.99 11.89
CA SER A 189 -27.45 44.98 12.98
C SER A 189 -27.21 46.40 12.47
N THR A 190 -26.54 46.58 11.33
CA THR A 190 -26.28 47.92 10.76
C THR A 190 -27.41 48.46 9.89
N ARG A 191 -28.42 47.64 9.55
CA ARG A 191 -29.63 48.06 8.80
C ARG A 191 -30.85 48.37 9.67
N GLY A 192 -30.71 48.23 10.98
CA GLY A 192 -31.84 48.35 11.94
C GLY A 192 -31.87 49.60 12.79
N THR A 193 -31.20 50.71 12.40
CA THR A 193 -31.38 52.02 13.09
C THR A 193 -32.01 53.01 12.11
N PRO A 194 -33.27 53.49 12.41
CA PRO A 194 -33.89 54.57 11.68
C PRO A 194 -33.17 55.90 11.97
#